data_d711b39e70304d101c7bc8441675f4e9
#
_entry.id   d711b39e70304d101c7bc8441675f4e9
#
_cell.length_a   1.000
_cell.length_b   1.000
_cell.length_c   1.000
_cell.angle_alpha   90.00
_cell.angle_beta   90.00
_cell.angle_gamma   90.00
#
_symmetry.space_group_name_H-M   'P 1'
#
loop_
_entity.id
_entity.type
_entity.pdbx_description
1 polymer ?
#
loop_
_entity_poly.entity_id
_entity_poly.type
_entity_poly.pdbx_seq_one_letter_code
_entity_poly.pdbx_strand_id
1 'polypeptide(L)'
;LGAENSNFVVPDGYDADGQYTTAYDLALIAKACLDNPIISEIVASYTSSERWANGRVVTYNNTNELLNPSSQWYRPEVIGLKTGNSSLAGACLVSAAVINGETYICVVMGSTEDARFQDSIDIYDEIKAQQKYN
;
A
#
# COMPACT_ATOMS: atom_id res chain seq x y z
N LEU A 1 -16.29 -2.08 -8.90
CA LEU A 1 -14.87 -2.29 -9.14
C LEU A 1 -14.57 -3.71 -9.66
N GLY A 2 -15.51 -4.66 -9.54
CA GLY A 2 -15.28 -6.07 -9.87
C GLY A 2 -14.58 -6.89 -8.76
N ALA A 3 -14.49 -6.35 -7.55
CA ALA A 3 -13.97 -7.04 -6.37
C ALA A 3 -15.04 -7.98 -5.78
N GLU A 4 -15.26 -9.12 -6.42
CA GLU A 4 -16.40 -10.02 -6.15
C GLU A 4 -16.11 -11.05 -5.05
N ASN A 5 -14.84 -11.20 -4.63
CA ASN A 5 -14.41 -12.17 -3.63
C ASN A 5 -13.97 -11.46 -2.34
N SER A 6 -14.65 -10.39 -1.97
CA SER A 6 -14.38 -9.62 -0.77
C SER A 6 -15.66 -9.28 -0.02
N ASN A 7 -15.58 -9.29 1.30
CA ASN A 7 -16.63 -8.84 2.18
C ASN A 7 -16.03 -7.95 3.28
N PHE A 8 -16.33 -6.66 3.23
CA PHE A 8 -15.90 -5.69 4.22
C PHE A 8 -17.06 -5.44 5.20
N VAL A 9 -16.85 -5.78 6.46
CA VAL A 9 -17.88 -5.72 7.51
C VAL A 9 -17.80 -4.41 8.29
N VAL A 10 -16.57 -3.90 8.49
CA VAL A 10 -16.29 -2.68 9.24
C VAL A 10 -15.51 -1.67 8.41
N PRO A 11 -15.76 -0.36 8.60
CA PRO A 11 -15.11 0.67 7.77
C PRO A 11 -13.68 1.03 8.22
N ASP A 12 -13.29 0.66 9.44
CA ASP A 12 -12.03 1.03 10.08
C ASP A 12 -10.91 0.00 9.85
N GLY A 13 -11.25 -1.17 9.28
CA GLY A 13 -10.28 -2.23 8.95
C GLY A 13 -9.89 -3.12 10.13
N TYR A 14 -10.58 -3.04 11.28
CA TYR A 14 -10.40 -4.00 12.36
C TYR A 14 -10.92 -5.38 11.98
N ASP A 15 -10.40 -6.42 12.65
CA ASP A 15 -10.88 -7.79 12.46
C ASP A 15 -12.36 -7.89 12.82
N ALA A 16 -13.15 -8.52 11.95
CA ALA A 16 -14.57 -8.77 12.16
C ALA A 16 -14.97 -10.11 11.54
N ASP A 17 -15.89 -10.80 12.18
CA ASP A 17 -16.40 -12.08 11.70
C ASP A 17 -17.00 -11.94 10.29
N GLY A 18 -16.57 -12.80 9.38
CA GLY A 18 -16.99 -12.78 7.98
C GLY A 18 -16.30 -11.74 7.11
N GLN A 19 -15.31 -11.00 7.62
CA GLN A 19 -14.50 -10.09 6.82
C GLN A 19 -13.39 -10.87 6.11
N TYR A 20 -13.33 -10.73 4.78
CA TYR A 20 -12.30 -11.36 3.95
C TYR A 20 -12.08 -10.57 2.66
N THR A 21 -10.95 -10.82 2.02
CA THR A 21 -10.60 -10.28 0.70
C THR A 21 -9.60 -11.21 0.02
N THR A 22 -9.27 -10.90 -1.23
CA THR A 22 -8.22 -11.55 -2.01
C THR A 22 -7.17 -10.55 -2.45
N ALA A 23 -5.97 -11.02 -2.81
CA ALA A 23 -4.93 -10.16 -3.36
C ALA A 23 -5.39 -9.50 -4.68
N TYR A 24 -6.14 -10.21 -5.50
CA TYR A 24 -6.69 -9.67 -6.76
C TYR A 24 -7.69 -8.55 -6.49
N ASP A 25 -8.63 -8.75 -5.58
CA ASP A 25 -9.63 -7.73 -5.24
C ASP A 25 -8.99 -6.49 -4.64
N LEU A 26 -7.97 -6.67 -3.77
CA LEU A 26 -7.20 -5.54 -3.22
C LEU A 26 -6.44 -4.79 -4.33
N ALA A 27 -5.94 -5.47 -5.36
CA ALA A 27 -5.32 -4.80 -6.50
C ALA A 27 -6.33 -3.97 -7.31
N LEU A 28 -7.57 -4.44 -7.49
CA LEU A 28 -8.65 -3.67 -8.12
C LEU A 28 -9.02 -2.42 -7.32
N ILE A 29 -9.10 -2.56 -5.99
CA ILE A 29 -9.38 -1.44 -5.07
C ILE A 29 -8.21 -0.45 -5.11
N ALA A 30 -6.97 -0.93 -5.08
CA ALA A 30 -5.77 -0.10 -5.16
C ALA A 30 -5.73 0.70 -6.47
N LYS A 31 -6.07 0.07 -7.60
CA LYS A 31 -6.18 0.76 -8.89
C LYS A 31 -7.19 1.91 -8.82
N ALA A 32 -8.38 1.67 -8.26
CA ALA A 32 -9.38 2.72 -8.10
C ALA A 32 -8.92 3.86 -7.17
N CYS A 33 -8.12 3.55 -6.13
CA CYS A 33 -7.50 4.57 -5.27
C CYS A 33 -6.49 5.42 -6.05
N LEU A 34 -5.66 4.81 -6.88
CA LEU A 34 -4.68 5.52 -7.71
C LEU A 34 -5.32 6.35 -8.81
N ASP A 35 -6.45 5.91 -9.37
CA ASP A 35 -7.22 6.65 -10.38
C ASP A 35 -7.92 7.89 -9.78
N ASN A 36 -8.05 7.98 -8.44
CA ASN A 36 -8.60 9.15 -7.76
C ASN A 36 -7.45 10.10 -7.37
N PRO A 37 -7.38 11.33 -7.90
CA PRO A 37 -6.24 12.22 -7.69
C PRO A 37 -6.03 12.62 -6.23
N ILE A 38 -7.12 12.77 -5.44
CA ILE A 38 -7.02 13.12 -4.03
C ILE A 38 -6.45 11.96 -3.21
N ILE A 39 -6.98 10.75 -3.43
CA ILE A 39 -6.51 9.55 -2.72
C ILE A 39 -5.07 9.24 -3.12
N SER A 40 -4.75 9.32 -4.41
CA SER A 40 -3.42 9.07 -4.94
C SER A 40 -2.36 9.98 -4.31
N GLU A 41 -2.65 11.28 -4.17
CA GLU A 41 -1.78 12.23 -3.49
C GLU A 41 -1.57 11.87 -2.01
N ILE A 42 -2.65 11.53 -1.29
CA ILE A 42 -2.58 11.18 0.13
C ILE A 42 -1.76 9.91 0.36
N VAL A 43 -2.00 8.85 -0.41
CA VAL A 43 -1.33 7.56 -0.21
C VAL A 43 0.14 7.56 -0.64
N ALA A 44 0.53 8.49 -1.51
CA ALA A 44 1.92 8.69 -1.91
C ALA A 44 2.74 9.50 -0.89
N SER A 45 2.08 10.22 0.01
CA SER A 45 2.76 11.06 1.00
C SER A 45 3.28 10.22 2.16
N TYR A 46 4.58 10.33 2.48
CA TYR A 46 5.15 9.69 3.67
C TYR A 46 4.73 10.44 4.95
N THR A 47 4.76 11.77 4.94
CA THR A 47 4.38 12.59 6.10
C THR A 47 3.54 13.79 5.66
N SER A 48 2.56 14.14 6.48
CA SER A 48 1.76 15.36 6.33
C SER A 48 1.53 16.00 7.69
N SER A 49 1.52 17.33 7.74
CA SER A 49 1.22 18.09 8.96
C SER A 49 0.03 19.00 8.73
N GLU A 50 -1.04 18.75 9.45
CA GLU A 50 -2.30 19.45 9.32
C GLU A 50 -2.59 20.35 10.52
N ARG A 51 -3.08 21.55 10.26
CA ARG A 51 -3.54 22.47 11.31
C ARG A 51 -5.05 22.33 11.46
N TRP A 52 -5.48 21.86 12.61
CA TRP A 52 -6.90 21.75 12.95
C TRP A 52 -7.50 23.12 13.30
N ALA A 53 -8.83 23.23 13.26
CA ALA A 53 -9.56 24.46 13.54
C ALA A 53 -9.30 25.05 14.94
N ASN A 54 -8.94 24.21 15.91
CA ASN A 54 -8.54 24.61 17.26
C ASN A 54 -7.08 25.10 17.37
N GLY A 55 -6.36 25.20 16.23
CA GLY A 55 -4.96 25.65 16.14
C GLY A 55 -3.93 24.57 16.41
N ARG A 56 -4.33 23.33 16.80
CA ARG A 56 -3.42 22.21 17.01
C ARG A 56 -2.84 21.75 15.66
N VAL A 57 -1.54 21.54 15.62
CA VAL A 57 -0.87 20.88 14.48
C VAL A 57 -0.70 19.40 14.81
N VAL A 58 -1.12 18.55 13.88
CA VAL A 58 -0.97 17.09 13.98
C VAL A 58 -0.17 16.61 12.77
N THR A 59 0.90 15.88 13.03
CA THR A 59 1.70 15.22 11.99
C THR A 59 1.28 13.77 11.86
N TYR A 60 0.98 13.36 10.65
CA TYR A 60 0.65 11.99 10.27
C TYR A 60 1.83 11.40 9.48
N ASN A 61 2.20 10.18 9.80
CA ASN A 61 3.21 9.43 9.07
C ASN A 61 2.56 8.19 8.44
N ASN A 62 2.86 7.96 7.17
CA ASN A 62 2.48 6.72 6.50
C ASN A 62 3.31 5.58 7.09
N THR A 63 2.65 4.46 7.37
CA THR A 63 3.32 3.27 7.89
C THR A 63 3.97 2.41 6.80
N ASN A 64 3.85 2.81 5.54
CA ASN A 64 4.53 2.17 4.42
C ASN A 64 5.99 2.63 4.36
N GLU A 65 6.89 1.81 4.89
CA GLU A 65 8.33 2.11 4.95
C GLU A 65 9.00 2.18 3.57
N LEU A 66 8.35 1.69 2.50
CA LEU A 66 8.84 1.89 1.12
C LEU A 66 8.82 3.37 0.71
N LEU A 67 8.00 4.20 1.38
CA LEU A 67 7.91 5.66 1.15
C LEU A 67 8.84 6.48 2.05
N ASN A 68 9.42 5.88 3.11
CA ASN A 68 10.24 6.57 4.10
C ASN A 68 11.68 6.75 3.60
N PRO A 69 12.15 7.96 3.27
CA PRO A 69 13.51 8.18 2.77
C PRO A 69 14.63 7.77 3.72
N SER A 70 14.32 7.61 5.01
CA SER A 70 15.28 7.19 6.04
C SER A 70 15.23 5.69 6.33
N SER A 71 14.31 4.95 5.71
CA SER A 71 14.17 3.50 5.89
C SER A 71 15.12 2.72 4.99
N GLN A 72 15.59 1.57 5.47
CA GLN A 72 16.29 0.60 4.63
C GLN A 72 15.43 0.05 3.48
N TRP A 73 14.11 0.10 3.64
CA TRP A 73 13.12 -0.37 2.67
C TRP A 73 12.77 0.67 1.60
N TYR A 74 13.28 1.90 1.71
CA TYR A 74 12.93 2.99 0.79
C TYR A 74 13.13 2.64 -0.68
N ARG A 75 12.13 2.97 -1.49
CA ARG A 75 12.18 2.82 -2.96
C ARG A 75 11.57 4.07 -3.62
N PRO A 76 12.36 4.87 -4.32
CA PRO A 76 11.91 6.15 -4.89
C PRO A 76 10.84 5.99 -5.97
N GLU A 77 10.74 4.83 -6.61
CA GLU A 77 9.70 4.52 -7.58
C GLU A 77 8.33 4.20 -6.96
N VAL A 78 8.25 3.96 -5.66
CA VAL A 78 7.00 3.62 -4.97
C VAL A 78 6.13 4.86 -4.77
N ILE A 79 4.84 4.73 -5.11
CA ILE A 79 3.84 5.79 -5.10
C ILE A 79 2.67 5.53 -4.13
N GLY A 80 2.80 4.59 -3.22
CA GLY A 80 1.77 4.26 -2.21
C GLY A 80 1.82 2.77 -1.86
N LEU A 81 0.85 2.20 -1.17
CA LEU A 81 -0.44 2.69 -0.68
C LEU A 81 -0.56 2.48 0.85
N LYS A 82 -0.95 1.25 1.27
CA LYS A 82 -1.42 0.99 2.64
C LYS A 82 -0.88 -0.32 3.22
N THR A 83 -0.41 -0.24 4.46
CA THR A 83 -0.09 -1.42 5.28
C THR A 83 -1.32 -1.88 6.07
N GLY A 84 -1.34 -3.15 6.44
CA GLY A 84 -2.25 -3.71 7.44
C GLY A 84 -1.49 -4.63 8.38
N ASN A 85 -1.97 -4.76 9.61
CA ASN A 85 -1.42 -5.70 10.58
C ASN A 85 -2.51 -6.07 11.59
N SER A 86 -2.81 -7.36 11.70
CA SER A 86 -3.67 -7.90 12.75
C SER A 86 -3.24 -9.32 13.10
N SER A 87 -3.73 -9.82 14.23
CA SER A 87 -3.43 -11.17 14.68
C SER A 87 -3.98 -12.26 13.73
N LEU A 88 -5.06 -11.96 13.00
CA LEU A 88 -5.69 -12.88 12.07
C LEU A 88 -5.12 -12.77 10.64
N ALA A 89 -4.87 -11.55 10.18
CA ALA A 89 -4.40 -11.30 8.82
C ALA A 89 -2.88 -11.39 8.67
N GLY A 90 -2.11 -11.31 9.76
CA GLY A 90 -0.67 -11.11 9.70
C GLY A 90 -0.31 -9.71 9.18
N ALA A 91 0.92 -9.51 8.76
CA ALA A 91 1.35 -8.26 8.17
C ALA A 91 1.07 -8.24 6.66
N CYS A 92 0.34 -7.23 6.21
CA CYS A 92 -0.08 -7.07 4.82
C CYS A 92 0.43 -5.73 4.27
N LEU A 93 0.63 -5.67 2.95
CA LEU A 93 0.98 -4.45 2.23
C LEU A 93 0.34 -4.46 0.85
N VAL A 94 -0.37 -3.39 0.53
CA VAL A 94 -0.67 -3.03 -0.85
C VAL A 94 0.24 -1.87 -1.21
N SER A 95 1.06 -2.04 -2.21
CA SER A 95 1.96 -1.00 -2.71
C SER A 95 1.83 -0.83 -4.21
N ALA A 96 2.29 0.31 -4.73
CA ALA A 96 2.38 0.56 -6.16
C ALA A 96 3.70 1.27 -6.48
N ALA A 97 4.25 0.97 -7.64
CA ALA A 97 5.47 1.58 -8.15
C ALA A 97 5.33 1.96 -9.63
N VAL A 98 6.01 3.03 -10.04
CA VAL A 98 6.15 3.39 -11.45
C VAL A 98 7.52 2.93 -11.94
N ILE A 99 7.52 1.98 -12.87
CA ILE A 99 8.74 1.39 -13.45
C ILE A 99 8.68 1.58 -14.96
N ASN A 100 9.64 2.32 -15.52
CA ASN A 100 9.70 2.65 -16.96
C ASN A 100 8.40 3.27 -17.51
N GLY A 101 7.70 4.08 -16.69
CA GLY A 101 6.46 4.76 -17.08
C GLY A 101 5.19 3.94 -16.91
N GLU A 102 5.30 2.67 -16.52
CA GLU A 102 4.16 1.79 -16.24
C GLU A 102 3.93 1.66 -14.73
N THR A 103 2.67 1.63 -14.31
CA THR A 103 2.30 1.45 -12.90
C THR A 103 2.04 -0.02 -12.60
N TYR A 104 2.74 -0.52 -11.60
CA TYR A 104 2.60 -1.88 -11.07
C TYR A 104 2.04 -1.83 -9.66
N ILE A 105 1.03 -2.66 -9.39
CA ILE A 105 0.43 -2.83 -8.06
C ILE A 105 0.89 -4.18 -7.51
N CYS A 106 1.45 -4.15 -6.31
CA CYS A 106 1.89 -5.33 -5.57
C CYS A 106 1.03 -5.50 -4.32
N VAL A 107 0.54 -6.73 -4.08
CA VAL A 107 -0.25 -7.08 -2.89
C VAL A 107 0.42 -8.24 -2.18
N VAL A 108 0.86 -8.00 -0.96
CA VAL A 108 1.42 -9.00 -0.04
C VAL A 108 0.45 -9.19 1.12
N MET A 109 0.05 -10.44 1.40
CA MET A 109 -0.88 -10.80 2.46
C MET A 109 -0.29 -11.89 3.35
N GLY A 110 -0.58 -11.84 4.65
CA GLY A 110 -0.19 -12.89 5.59
C GLY A 110 1.31 -13.04 5.81
N SER A 111 2.08 -11.97 5.62
CA SER A 111 3.53 -11.93 5.80
C SER A 111 3.92 -11.50 7.23
N THR A 112 5.19 -11.19 7.45
CA THR A 112 5.71 -10.56 8.67
C THR A 112 5.93 -9.06 8.46
N GLU A 113 6.17 -8.32 9.55
CA GLU A 113 6.31 -6.86 9.50
C GLU A 113 7.42 -6.39 8.56
N ASP A 114 8.55 -7.07 8.53
CA ASP A 114 9.67 -6.73 7.64
C ASP A 114 9.54 -7.40 6.27
N ALA A 115 9.15 -8.69 6.25
CA ALA A 115 9.11 -9.46 5.01
C ALA A 115 8.13 -8.88 3.98
N ARG A 116 6.99 -8.27 4.40
CA ARG A 116 6.06 -7.62 3.46
C ARG A 116 6.72 -6.53 2.60
N PHE A 117 7.73 -5.83 3.16
CA PHE A 117 8.48 -4.83 2.40
C PHE A 117 9.50 -5.49 1.47
N GLN A 118 10.24 -6.49 1.97
CA GLN A 118 11.22 -7.23 1.17
C GLN A 118 10.52 -7.96 0.00
N ASP A 119 9.42 -8.65 0.24
CA ASP A 119 8.65 -9.37 -0.78
C ASP A 119 8.19 -8.41 -1.89
N SER A 120 7.72 -7.20 -1.52
CA SER A 120 7.33 -6.18 -2.49
C SER A 120 8.52 -5.67 -3.32
N ILE A 121 9.67 -5.46 -2.69
CA ILE A 121 10.91 -5.04 -3.35
C ILE A 121 11.38 -6.09 -4.34
N ASP A 122 11.40 -7.37 -3.94
CA ASP A 122 11.84 -8.48 -4.78
C ASP A 122 10.96 -8.58 -6.04
N ILE A 123 9.64 -8.38 -5.90
CA ILE A 123 8.72 -8.33 -7.04
C ILE A 123 9.04 -7.15 -7.98
N TYR A 124 9.27 -5.96 -7.44
CA TYR A 124 9.62 -4.79 -8.28
C TYR A 124 10.98 -4.95 -8.95
N ASP A 125 11.95 -5.53 -8.28
CA ASP A 125 13.27 -5.78 -8.84
C ASP A 125 13.22 -6.85 -9.95
N GLU A 126 12.37 -7.88 -9.81
CA GLU A 126 12.10 -8.85 -10.88
C GLU A 126 11.46 -8.18 -12.11
N ILE A 127 10.46 -7.30 -11.91
CA ILE A 127 9.84 -6.54 -13.01
C ILE A 127 10.88 -5.70 -13.75
N LYS A 128 11.76 -4.99 -13.01
CA LYS A 128 12.84 -4.20 -13.61
C LYS A 128 13.83 -5.07 -14.40
N ALA A 129 14.14 -6.26 -13.89
CA ALA A 129 15.03 -7.20 -14.58
C ALA A 129 14.42 -7.69 -15.90
N GLN A 130 13.15 -8.07 -15.91
CA GLN A 130 12.45 -8.55 -17.11
C GLN A 130 12.38 -7.47 -18.21
N GLN A 131 12.18 -6.21 -17.83
CA GLN A 131 12.08 -5.10 -18.78
C GLN A 131 13.42 -4.70 -19.42
N LYS A 132 14.56 -5.10 -18.86
CA LYS A 132 15.88 -4.85 -19.47
C LYS A 132 16.17 -5.71 -20.71
N TYR A 133 15.39 -6.77 -20.91
CA TYR A 133 15.58 -7.74 -21.98
C TYR A 133 14.54 -7.62 -23.11
N ASN A 134 13.59 -6.67 -22.99
CA ASN A 134 12.60 -6.31 -24.02
C ASN A 134 12.94 -4.95 -24.66
#